data_8fc3a5b68c66884171f0de701804d0c6
#
_entry.id   8fc3a5b68c66884171f0de701804d0c6
#
_cell.length_a   1.000
_cell.length_b   1.000
_cell.length_c   1.000
_cell.angle_alpha   90.00
_cell.angle_beta   90.00
_cell.angle_gamma   90.00
#
_symmetry.space_group_name_H-M   'P 1'
#
loop_
_entity.id
_entity.type
_entity.pdbx_description
1 polymer ?
#
loop_
_entity_poly.entity_id
_entity_poly.type
_entity_poly.pdbx_seq_one_letter_code
_entity_poly.pdbx_strand_id
1 'polypeptide(L)'
;MFGPVDRIPVVVPATESGVEQPPRTAPLHRYVSLFGPENGATLFSDGLAEYECTDDGSVLVTLVRAVGELSRSDLRERPGHAGWPVSTPEAQCAGPFTAEFALLLHGPRSRLSVDAIERAADDVLLPLCGSTLRSALRHPDPVRGVELVGVGLAFAAAKESEDGEWLVLRCVNLAAEPCAGSWVLGAPVHEARLARLDETPAEALATDGSAVLFVAPARATTTILVR
;
A
#
# COMPACT_ATOMS: atom_id res chain seq x y z
N MET A 1 9.58 -6.29 2.64
CA MET A 1 8.54 -6.21 3.69
C MET A 1 7.40 -5.41 3.10
N PHE A 2 6.23 -5.98 3.03
CA PHE A 2 5.06 -5.36 2.43
C PHE A 2 3.98 -5.22 3.50
N GLY A 3 3.31 -4.09 3.52
CA GLY A 3 2.25 -3.78 4.47
C GLY A 3 2.55 -2.54 5.32
N PRO A 4 1.58 -2.10 6.11
CA PRO A 4 1.70 -0.90 6.92
C PRO A 4 2.79 -1.06 7.98
N VAL A 5 3.55 0.00 8.17
CA VAL A 5 4.61 0.08 9.18
C VAL A 5 4.25 1.12 10.23
N ASP A 6 4.56 0.81 11.48
CA ASP A 6 4.46 1.78 12.55
C ASP A 6 5.65 2.72 12.49
N ARG A 7 5.38 4.01 12.57
CA ARG A 7 6.41 5.01 12.62
C ARG A 7 6.44 5.70 13.98
N ILE A 8 7.61 5.66 14.59
CA ILE A 8 7.94 6.47 15.76
C ILE A 8 8.93 7.53 15.28
N PRO A 9 8.63 8.84 15.44
CA PRO A 9 9.56 9.90 15.09
C PRO A 9 10.89 9.73 15.86
N VAL A 10 12.00 9.85 15.13
CA VAL A 10 13.32 9.84 15.76
C VAL A 10 13.58 11.22 16.34
N VAL A 11 13.86 11.30 17.63
CA VAL A 11 14.26 12.52 18.32
C VAL A 11 15.75 12.46 18.58
N VAL A 12 16.51 13.40 17.99
CA VAL A 12 17.94 13.56 18.28
C VAL A 12 18.09 14.68 19.31
N PRO A 13 18.84 14.46 20.40
CA PRO A 13 19.09 15.50 21.39
C PRO A 13 19.73 16.75 20.76
N ALA A 14 19.23 17.93 21.11
CA ALA A 14 19.66 19.21 20.56
C ALA A 14 21.10 19.63 20.94
N THR A 15 21.81 18.80 21.69
CA THR A 15 23.13 19.11 22.29
C THR A 15 24.32 18.92 21.36
N GLU A 16 24.14 18.35 20.19
CA GLU A 16 25.22 18.16 19.24
C GLU A 16 25.08 19.16 18.09
N SER A 17 25.82 20.26 18.18
CA SER A 17 25.90 21.23 17.07
C SER A 17 26.61 20.63 15.87
N GLY A 18 25.98 20.71 14.69
CA GLY A 18 26.56 20.24 13.42
C GLY A 18 26.17 18.85 13.00
N VAL A 19 25.35 18.15 13.80
CA VAL A 19 24.75 16.86 13.38
C VAL A 19 23.46 17.13 12.61
N GLU A 20 23.27 16.43 11.50
CA GLU A 20 22.00 16.44 10.76
C GLU A 20 20.87 15.90 11.65
N GLN A 21 19.79 16.65 11.68
CA GLN A 21 18.57 16.17 12.33
C GLN A 21 17.77 15.33 11.33
N PRO A 22 17.20 14.18 11.75
CA PRO A 22 16.33 13.43 10.87
C PRO A 22 15.12 14.30 10.48
N PRO A 23 14.66 14.22 9.22
CA PRO A 23 13.48 14.94 8.80
C PRO A 23 12.25 14.44 9.59
N ARG A 24 11.40 15.38 9.99
CA ARG A 24 10.12 15.03 10.63
C ARG A 24 9.14 14.39 9.68
N THR A 25 9.29 14.69 8.40
CA THR A 25 8.46 14.14 7.33
C THR A 25 8.77 12.68 7.05
N ALA A 26 7.76 11.97 6.54
CA ALA A 26 7.85 10.57 6.12
C ALA A 26 7.22 10.39 4.74
N PRO A 27 7.66 9.38 3.98
CA PRO A 27 6.97 9.00 2.77
C PRO A 27 5.52 8.59 3.05
N LEU A 28 4.59 9.17 2.30
CA LEU A 28 3.19 8.75 2.24
C LEU A 28 3.00 7.86 1.01
N HIS A 29 2.57 6.64 1.24
CA HIS A 29 2.20 5.72 0.18
C HIS A 29 0.82 5.13 0.49
N ARG A 30 -0.16 5.40 -0.38
CA ARG A 30 -1.56 5.03 -0.28
C ARG A 30 -2.28 5.70 0.89
N TYR A 31 -1.82 5.55 2.13
CA TYR A 31 -2.49 6.12 3.28
C TYR A 31 -1.57 6.31 4.49
N VAL A 32 -2.05 7.13 5.42
CA VAL A 32 -1.53 7.26 6.78
C VAL A 32 -2.67 7.13 7.77
N SER A 33 -2.47 6.32 8.81
CA SER A 33 -3.47 6.04 9.84
C SER A 33 -3.00 6.48 11.21
N LEU A 34 -3.89 7.13 11.95
CA LEU A 34 -3.76 7.38 13.38
C LEU A 34 -4.70 6.44 14.13
N PHE A 35 -4.21 5.83 15.21
CA PHE A 35 -4.99 4.98 16.08
C PHE A 35 -4.97 5.50 17.50
N GLY A 36 -6.13 5.84 18.02
CA GLY A 36 -6.34 6.13 19.42
C GLY A 36 -6.86 4.89 20.17
N PRO A 37 -7.10 5.03 21.49
CA PRO A 37 -7.57 3.92 22.32
C PRO A 37 -8.98 3.44 21.97
N GLU A 38 -9.85 4.31 21.46
CA GLU A 38 -11.24 3.97 21.14
C GLU A 38 -11.59 4.19 19.68
N ASN A 39 -10.85 5.03 18.97
CA ASN A 39 -11.12 5.43 17.60
C ASN A 39 -9.83 5.61 16.82
N GLY A 40 -9.96 5.82 15.52
CA GLY A 40 -8.87 6.13 14.63
C GLY A 40 -9.36 6.86 13.38
N ALA A 41 -8.43 7.37 12.62
CA ALA A 41 -8.68 8.01 11.34
C ALA A 41 -7.58 7.64 10.35
N THR A 42 -7.96 7.41 9.10
CA THR A 42 -7.04 7.13 8.00
C THR A 42 -7.29 8.13 6.89
N LEU A 43 -6.22 8.75 6.42
CA LEU A 43 -6.23 9.60 5.24
C LEU A 43 -5.62 8.83 4.08
N PHE A 44 -6.37 8.69 2.99
CA PHE A 44 -5.93 8.11 1.72
C PHE A 44 -5.57 9.22 0.75
N SER A 45 -4.51 9.01 -0.01
CA SER A 45 -4.08 9.96 -1.02
C SER A 45 -3.40 9.24 -2.19
N ASP A 46 -3.78 9.66 -3.40
CA ASP A 46 -3.06 9.34 -4.62
C ASP A 46 -2.22 10.55 -5.03
N GLY A 47 -0.90 10.35 -5.08
CA GLY A 47 0.05 11.38 -5.53
C GLY A 47 0.57 12.35 -4.46
N LEU A 48 0.01 12.41 -3.24
CA LEU A 48 0.63 13.13 -2.13
C LEU A 48 1.64 12.21 -1.45
N ALA A 49 2.93 12.56 -1.54
CA ALA A 49 4.02 11.63 -1.27
C ALA A 49 4.66 11.79 0.12
N GLU A 50 4.20 12.75 0.92
CA GLU A 50 4.89 13.10 2.17
C GLU A 50 3.91 13.55 3.26
N TYR A 51 4.14 13.12 4.48
CA TYR A 51 3.41 13.57 5.66
C TYR A 51 4.36 13.80 6.86
N GLU A 52 3.87 14.52 7.86
CA GLU A 52 4.51 14.70 9.17
C GLU A 52 3.49 14.42 10.28
N CYS A 53 3.91 13.71 11.33
CA CYS A 53 3.15 13.63 12.58
C CYS A 53 3.73 14.66 13.55
N THR A 54 2.86 15.53 14.05
CA THR A 54 3.23 16.54 15.04
C THR A 54 3.17 16.01 16.47
N ASP A 55 3.78 16.73 17.40
CA ASP A 55 3.86 16.31 18.80
C ASP A 55 2.48 16.32 19.50
N ASP A 56 1.51 17.04 18.97
CA ASP A 56 0.12 17.09 19.46
C ASP A 56 -0.77 15.96 18.86
N GLY A 57 -0.20 15.08 18.05
CA GLY A 57 -0.90 13.96 17.43
C GLY A 57 -1.63 14.32 16.13
N SER A 58 -1.37 15.48 15.55
CA SER A 58 -1.89 15.83 14.24
C SER A 58 -1.07 15.21 13.11
N VAL A 59 -1.71 14.99 11.96
CA VAL A 59 -1.03 14.61 10.71
C VAL A 59 -1.09 15.77 9.74
N LEU A 60 0.05 16.24 9.31
CA LEU A 60 0.20 17.24 8.27
C LEU A 60 0.62 16.55 6.97
N VAL A 61 -0.14 16.75 5.90
CA VAL A 61 0.18 16.19 4.59
C VAL A 61 0.69 17.29 3.68
N THR A 62 1.86 17.07 3.08
CA THR A 62 2.46 18.03 2.15
C THR A 62 1.66 18.05 0.85
N LEU A 63 1.00 19.16 0.57
CA LEU A 63 0.23 19.35 -0.66
C LEU A 63 1.13 19.79 -1.82
N VAL A 64 2.03 20.74 -1.55
CA VAL A 64 2.95 21.28 -2.56
C VAL A 64 4.34 21.35 -1.97
N ARG A 65 5.31 20.91 -2.74
CA ARG A 65 6.72 21.04 -2.42
C ARG A 65 7.38 21.94 -3.45
N ALA A 66 7.58 23.21 -3.09
CA ALA A 66 8.24 24.21 -3.91
C ALA A 66 9.63 24.52 -3.35
N VAL A 67 10.65 24.41 -4.17
CA VAL A 67 12.06 24.58 -3.77
C VAL A 67 12.65 25.81 -4.45
N GLY A 68 13.13 26.77 -3.67
CA GLY A 68 13.72 28.02 -4.18
C GLY A 68 15.18 27.91 -4.57
N GLU A 69 15.90 27.01 -3.93
CA GLU A 69 17.33 26.79 -4.14
C GLU A 69 17.67 25.31 -4.08
N LEU A 70 18.63 24.87 -4.89
CA LEU A 70 19.09 23.48 -4.92
C LEU A 70 19.74 23.06 -3.60
N SER A 71 20.46 23.99 -2.94
CA SER A 71 21.04 23.78 -1.61
C SER A 71 20.87 25.03 -0.76
N ARG A 72 20.51 24.84 0.53
CA ARG A 72 20.36 25.94 1.50
C ARG A 72 21.25 25.71 2.70
N SER A 73 21.76 26.78 3.28
CA SER A 73 22.58 26.74 4.51
C SER A 73 21.76 26.90 5.79
N ASP A 74 20.50 27.28 5.69
CA ASP A 74 19.59 27.61 6.80
C ASP A 74 18.50 26.55 7.04
N LEU A 75 18.73 25.31 6.56
CA LEU A 75 17.83 24.21 6.83
C LEU A 75 17.90 23.82 8.31
N ARG A 76 16.73 23.69 8.93
CA ARG A 76 16.60 23.26 10.33
C ARG A 76 17.24 21.90 10.58
N GLU A 77 17.01 20.97 9.67
CA GLU A 77 17.50 19.60 9.73
C GLU A 77 19.01 19.50 9.48
N ARG A 78 19.56 20.46 8.75
CA ARG A 78 20.96 20.48 8.35
C ARG A 78 21.46 21.91 8.22
N PRO A 79 21.88 22.54 9.32
CA PRO A 79 22.49 23.87 9.27
C PRO A 79 23.89 23.80 8.63
N GLY A 80 24.25 24.84 7.89
CA GLY A 80 25.52 24.94 7.20
C GLY A 80 25.49 24.50 5.74
N HIS A 81 26.64 24.61 5.07
CA HIS A 81 26.73 24.34 3.64
C HIS A 81 26.96 22.87 3.34
N ALA A 82 26.11 22.30 2.43
CA ALA A 82 26.35 20.98 1.83
C ALA A 82 26.55 21.07 0.31
N GLY A 83 26.44 22.25 -0.26
CA GLY A 83 26.64 22.52 -1.69
C GLY A 83 26.44 23.99 -1.99
N TRP A 84 26.66 24.39 -3.23
CA TRP A 84 26.42 25.75 -3.67
C TRP A 84 24.93 26.06 -3.74
N PRO A 85 24.45 27.19 -3.21
CA PRO A 85 23.09 27.64 -3.39
C PRO A 85 22.91 28.04 -4.85
N VAL A 86 22.05 27.31 -5.56
CA VAL A 86 21.68 27.58 -6.94
C VAL A 86 20.17 27.81 -6.98
N SER A 87 19.77 28.97 -7.49
CA SER A 87 18.36 29.30 -7.65
C SER A 87 17.65 28.32 -8.59
N THR A 88 16.46 27.87 -8.20
CA THR A 88 15.63 26.93 -8.96
C THR A 88 14.23 27.52 -9.20
N PRO A 89 14.12 28.60 -9.99
CA PRO A 89 12.84 29.31 -10.17
C PRO A 89 11.74 28.41 -10.74
N GLU A 90 12.08 27.49 -11.63
CA GLU A 90 11.12 26.55 -12.23
C GLU A 90 10.58 25.53 -11.20
N ALA A 91 11.32 25.24 -10.13
CA ALA A 91 10.88 24.35 -9.07
C ALA A 91 9.93 25.02 -8.05
N GLN A 92 9.59 26.29 -8.24
CA GLN A 92 8.56 26.98 -7.47
C GLN A 92 7.16 26.52 -7.83
N CYS A 93 6.96 25.90 -9.01
CA CYS A 93 5.69 25.32 -9.46
C CYS A 93 4.49 26.28 -9.30
N ALA A 94 4.69 27.56 -9.63
CA ALA A 94 3.65 28.57 -9.49
C ALA A 94 2.46 28.24 -10.41
N GLY A 95 1.25 28.30 -9.86
CA GLY A 95 0.01 28.05 -10.59
C GLY A 95 -1.00 27.25 -9.78
N PRO A 96 -2.19 27.02 -10.34
CA PRO A 96 -3.20 26.19 -9.70
C PRO A 96 -2.76 24.70 -9.72
N PHE A 97 -3.03 23.98 -8.66
CA PHE A 97 -2.90 22.53 -8.59
C PHE A 97 -4.13 21.94 -7.91
N THR A 98 -4.36 20.66 -8.12
CA THR A 98 -5.44 19.91 -7.48
C THR A 98 -4.83 18.74 -6.73
N ALA A 99 -5.30 18.52 -5.50
CA ALA A 99 -4.97 17.35 -4.71
C ALA A 99 -6.27 16.68 -4.28
N GLU A 100 -6.32 15.36 -4.40
CA GLU A 100 -7.45 14.54 -3.98
C GLU A 100 -7.05 13.67 -2.79
N PHE A 101 -7.96 13.57 -1.84
CA PHE A 101 -7.79 12.71 -0.68
C PHE A 101 -9.15 12.26 -0.15
N ALA A 102 -9.14 11.14 0.58
CA ALA A 102 -10.31 10.66 1.28
C ALA A 102 -9.99 10.42 2.76
N LEU A 103 -11.00 10.50 3.62
CA LEU A 103 -10.89 10.29 5.05
C LEU A 103 -11.82 9.17 5.49
N LEU A 104 -11.28 8.18 6.19
CA LEU A 104 -12.03 7.11 6.84
C LEU A 104 -11.90 7.25 8.35
N LEU A 105 -13.02 7.36 9.05
CA LEU A 105 -13.09 7.23 10.51
C LEU A 105 -13.35 5.77 10.85
N HIS A 106 -12.61 5.23 11.82
CA HIS A 106 -12.71 3.81 12.20
C HIS A 106 -12.47 3.61 13.70
N GLY A 107 -12.65 2.38 14.18
CA GLY A 107 -12.35 1.99 15.55
C GLY A 107 -10.85 1.92 15.86
N PRO A 108 -10.51 1.46 17.07
CA PRO A 108 -9.12 1.29 17.49
C PRO A 108 -8.40 0.25 16.63
N ARG A 109 -7.07 0.19 16.77
CA ARG A 109 -6.25 -0.75 16.01
C ARG A 109 -6.61 -2.20 16.32
N SER A 110 -6.98 -2.94 15.27
CA SER A 110 -7.27 -4.37 15.31
C SER A 110 -6.96 -4.98 13.94
N ARG A 111 -6.96 -6.32 13.83
CA ARG A 111 -6.83 -6.98 12.52
C ARG A 111 -7.98 -6.59 11.58
N LEU A 112 -9.20 -6.47 12.12
CA LEU A 112 -10.38 -6.08 11.32
C LEU A 112 -10.29 -4.63 10.84
N SER A 113 -9.80 -3.70 11.66
CA SER A 113 -9.64 -2.31 11.23
C SER A 113 -8.56 -2.16 10.17
N VAL A 114 -7.45 -2.87 10.27
CA VAL A 114 -6.38 -2.87 9.25
C VAL A 114 -6.88 -3.46 7.94
N ASP A 115 -7.61 -4.57 7.98
CA ASP A 115 -8.24 -5.18 6.79
C ASP A 115 -9.24 -4.23 6.12
N ALA A 116 -10.09 -3.55 6.92
CA ALA A 116 -11.05 -2.58 6.40
C ALA A 116 -10.37 -1.35 5.77
N ILE A 117 -9.26 -0.89 6.35
CA ILE A 117 -8.46 0.23 5.79
C ILE A 117 -7.86 -0.17 4.43
N GLU A 118 -7.30 -1.37 4.30
CA GLU A 118 -6.74 -1.83 3.02
C GLU A 118 -7.80 -1.95 1.92
N ARG A 119 -8.98 -2.48 2.26
CA ARG A 119 -10.10 -2.53 1.31
C ARG A 119 -10.57 -1.13 0.90
N ALA A 120 -10.71 -0.23 1.86
CA ALA A 120 -11.06 1.15 1.58
C ALA A 120 -9.98 1.86 0.73
N ALA A 121 -8.70 1.54 0.93
CA ALA A 121 -7.62 2.06 0.09
C ALA A 121 -7.76 1.59 -1.37
N ASP A 122 -8.10 0.32 -1.59
CA ASP A 122 -8.36 -0.19 -2.94
C ASP A 122 -9.58 0.49 -3.57
N ASP A 123 -10.68 0.64 -2.82
CA ASP A 123 -11.90 1.30 -3.29
C ASP A 123 -11.69 2.79 -3.66
N VAL A 124 -10.82 3.48 -2.93
CA VAL A 124 -10.54 4.92 -3.13
C VAL A 124 -9.50 5.15 -4.23
N LEU A 125 -8.44 4.31 -4.27
CA LEU A 125 -7.25 4.59 -5.07
C LEU A 125 -7.21 3.82 -6.40
N LEU A 126 -7.94 2.70 -6.51
CA LEU A 126 -7.95 1.93 -7.75
C LEU A 126 -9.09 2.39 -8.65
N PRO A 127 -8.81 2.80 -9.89
CA PRO A 127 -9.85 3.19 -10.83
C PRO A 127 -10.65 1.97 -11.28
N LEU A 128 -11.96 2.14 -11.47
CA LEU A 128 -12.76 1.17 -12.17
C LEU A 128 -12.32 1.10 -13.63
N CYS A 129 -11.90 -0.09 -14.06
CA CYS A 129 -11.52 -0.35 -15.44
C CYS A 129 -12.67 -1.04 -16.17
N GLY A 130 -13.00 -0.53 -17.34
CA GLY A 130 -14.00 -1.13 -18.23
C GLY A 130 -13.48 -1.25 -19.66
N SER A 131 -13.95 -2.25 -20.36
CA SER A 131 -13.69 -2.38 -21.81
C SER A 131 -14.95 -2.65 -22.58
N THR A 132 -14.97 -2.16 -23.82
CA THR A 132 -16.09 -2.42 -24.75
C THR A 132 -15.81 -3.71 -25.50
N LEU A 133 -16.72 -4.67 -25.39
CA LEU A 133 -16.66 -5.90 -26.15
C LEU A 133 -17.40 -5.72 -27.48
N ARG A 134 -16.80 -6.20 -28.58
CA ARG A 134 -17.41 -6.15 -29.93
C ARG A 134 -18.44 -7.24 -30.18
N SER A 135 -18.55 -8.22 -29.28
CA SER A 135 -19.53 -9.31 -29.36
C SER A 135 -20.34 -9.38 -28.07
N ALA A 136 -21.56 -9.87 -28.16
CA ALA A 136 -22.39 -10.13 -26.98
C ALA A 136 -21.70 -11.14 -26.04
N LEU A 137 -21.69 -10.83 -24.75
CA LEU A 137 -21.27 -11.78 -23.73
C LEU A 137 -22.21 -12.98 -23.72
N ARG A 138 -21.66 -14.18 -23.64
CA ARG A 138 -22.46 -15.41 -23.48
C ARG A 138 -23.09 -15.50 -22.08
N HIS A 139 -22.56 -14.75 -21.12
CA HIS A 139 -23.02 -14.72 -19.73
C HIS A 139 -23.31 -13.26 -19.35
N PRO A 140 -24.57 -12.83 -19.39
CA PRO A 140 -24.99 -11.46 -19.04
C PRO A 140 -24.92 -11.19 -17.53
N ASP A 141 -24.88 -12.25 -16.71
CA ASP A 141 -24.86 -12.10 -15.26
C ASP A 141 -23.45 -11.69 -14.76
N PRO A 142 -23.36 -10.80 -13.76
CA PRO A 142 -22.06 -10.45 -13.17
C PRO A 142 -21.44 -11.70 -12.54
N VAL A 143 -20.24 -12.06 -13.03
CA VAL A 143 -19.47 -13.19 -12.52
C VAL A 143 -18.33 -12.65 -11.69
N ARG A 144 -18.19 -13.13 -10.46
CA ARG A 144 -16.96 -12.90 -9.67
C ARG A 144 -15.86 -13.75 -10.28
N GLY A 145 -14.83 -13.09 -10.82
CA GLY A 145 -13.71 -13.79 -11.42
C GLY A 145 -12.78 -14.42 -10.39
N VAL A 146 -12.39 -13.63 -9.38
CA VAL A 146 -11.46 -14.02 -8.32
C VAL A 146 -11.82 -13.29 -7.03
N GLU A 147 -11.84 -14.01 -5.92
CA GLU A 147 -12.07 -13.45 -4.59
C GLU A 147 -11.01 -13.95 -3.60
N LEU A 148 -10.39 -13.03 -2.87
CA LEU A 148 -9.49 -13.33 -1.76
C LEU A 148 -10.29 -13.34 -0.45
N VAL A 149 -10.27 -14.45 0.25
CA VAL A 149 -10.94 -14.63 1.56
C VAL A 149 -9.88 -14.84 2.63
N GLY A 150 -9.95 -14.05 3.70
CA GLY A 150 -9.05 -14.13 4.85
C GLY A 150 -8.90 -12.78 5.53
N VAL A 151 -8.89 -12.77 6.87
CA VAL A 151 -8.72 -11.54 7.64
C VAL A 151 -7.25 -11.17 7.75
N GLY A 152 -6.93 -9.93 7.35
CA GLY A 152 -5.56 -9.42 7.33
C GLY A 152 -4.78 -9.79 6.07
N LEU A 153 -5.47 -10.29 5.05
CA LEU A 153 -4.90 -10.52 3.72
C LEU A 153 -5.29 -9.38 2.78
N ALA A 154 -4.32 -8.76 2.16
CA ALA A 154 -4.51 -7.75 1.13
C ALA A 154 -4.25 -8.34 -0.26
N PHE A 155 -5.11 -8.00 -1.21
CA PHE A 155 -4.91 -8.32 -2.62
C PHE A 155 -3.65 -7.62 -3.15
N ALA A 156 -2.85 -8.32 -3.94
CA ALA A 156 -1.65 -7.74 -4.55
C ALA A 156 -1.64 -7.86 -6.08
N ALA A 157 -1.99 -9.02 -6.62
CA ALA A 157 -2.06 -9.19 -8.07
C ALA A 157 -2.90 -10.41 -8.47
N ALA A 158 -3.52 -10.32 -9.66
CA ALA A 158 -4.01 -11.45 -10.43
C ALA A 158 -3.59 -11.21 -11.88
N LYS A 159 -2.80 -12.11 -12.45
CA LYS A 159 -2.24 -11.98 -13.80
C LYS A 159 -1.94 -13.34 -14.42
N GLU A 160 -1.76 -13.38 -15.71
CA GLU A 160 -1.15 -14.52 -16.41
C GLU A 160 0.33 -14.65 -16.04
N SER A 161 0.84 -15.87 -15.91
CA SER A 161 2.27 -16.14 -15.70
C SER A 161 3.08 -15.78 -16.94
N GLU A 162 4.39 -15.59 -16.76
CA GLU A 162 5.31 -15.25 -17.85
C GLU A 162 5.32 -16.29 -19.01
N ASP A 163 5.08 -17.56 -18.69
CA ASP A 163 5.00 -18.66 -19.65
C ASP A 163 3.60 -18.90 -20.23
N GLY A 164 2.58 -18.18 -19.71
CA GLY A 164 1.18 -18.32 -20.13
C GLY A 164 0.48 -19.59 -19.65
N GLU A 165 1.11 -20.40 -18.79
CA GLU A 165 0.59 -21.70 -18.35
C GLU A 165 -0.31 -21.62 -17.10
N TRP A 166 -0.22 -20.50 -16.35
CA TRP A 166 -0.87 -20.35 -15.07
C TRP A 166 -1.56 -18.98 -14.89
N LEU A 167 -2.60 -18.96 -14.08
CA LEU A 167 -3.05 -17.73 -13.44
C LEU A 167 -2.28 -17.55 -12.13
N VAL A 168 -1.58 -16.41 -12.01
CA VAL A 168 -0.83 -16.02 -10.82
C VAL A 168 -1.71 -15.20 -9.90
N LEU A 169 -1.87 -15.65 -8.67
CA LEU A 169 -2.60 -14.96 -7.62
C LEU A 169 -1.64 -14.58 -6.50
N ARG A 170 -1.64 -13.30 -6.10
CA ARG A 170 -0.78 -12.81 -5.02
C ARG A 170 -1.58 -12.07 -3.97
N CYS A 171 -1.25 -12.33 -2.72
CA CYS A 171 -1.72 -11.57 -1.59
C CYS A 171 -0.58 -11.27 -0.62
N VAL A 172 -0.82 -10.30 0.26
CA VAL A 172 0.10 -9.94 1.34
C VAL A 172 -0.60 -10.17 2.67
N ASN A 173 0.07 -10.88 3.57
CA ASN A 173 -0.38 -10.96 4.95
C ASN A 173 0.12 -9.73 5.73
N LEU A 174 -0.81 -8.87 6.14
CA LEU A 174 -0.54 -7.64 6.89
C LEU A 174 -0.36 -7.90 8.40
N ALA A 175 -0.69 -9.10 8.87
CA ALA A 175 -0.60 -9.46 10.28
C ALA A 175 0.81 -9.89 10.69
N ALA A 176 1.10 -9.80 11.98
CA ALA A 176 2.35 -10.29 12.57
C ALA A 176 2.36 -11.81 12.79
N GLU A 177 1.28 -12.50 12.45
CA GLU A 177 1.08 -13.93 12.61
C GLU A 177 0.67 -14.55 11.28
N PRO A 178 0.89 -15.86 11.06
CA PRO A 178 0.37 -16.54 9.90
C PRO A 178 -1.16 -16.44 9.80
N CYS A 179 -1.68 -16.28 8.58
CA CYS A 179 -3.10 -16.20 8.29
C CYS A 179 -3.53 -17.33 7.37
N ALA A 180 -4.59 -18.03 7.73
CA ALA A 180 -5.29 -18.90 6.80
C ALA A 180 -6.09 -18.04 5.81
N GLY A 181 -6.06 -18.42 4.54
CA GLY A 181 -6.78 -17.77 3.47
C GLY A 181 -7.24 -18.74 2.39
N SER A 182 -8.09 -18.26 1.52
CA SER A 182 -8.44 -18.96 0.30
C SER A 182 -8.62 -17.99 -0.87
N TRP A 183 -8.29 -18.45 -2.05
CA TRP A 183 -8.71 -17.84 -3.30
C TRP A 183 -9.93 -18.60 -3.82
N VAL A 184 -11.01 -17.90 -4.14
CA VAL A 184 -12.21 -18.46 -4.75
C VAL A 184 -12.31 -17.94 -6.17
N LEU A 185 -12.35 -18.86 -7.14
CA LEU A 185 -12.39 -18.54 -8.56
C LEU A 185 -13.80 -18.76 -9.13
N GLY A 186 -14.10 -18.12 -10.24
CA GLY A 186 -15.35 -18.32 -10.98
C GLY A 186 -15.44 -19.64 -11.75
N ALA A 187 -14.38 -20.46 -11.71
CA ALA A 187 -14.30 -21.76 -12.38
C ALA A 187 -13.59 -22.78 -11.49
N PRO A 188 -13.80 -24.09 -11.72
CA PRO A 188 -13.09 -25.15 -11.02
C PRO A 188 -11.56 -25.03 -11.21
N VAL A 189 -10.82 -25.31 -10.15
CA VAL A 189 -9.34 -25.34 -10.15
C VAL A 189 -8.89 -26.78 -10.28
N HIS A 190 -8.08 -27.07 -11.31
CA HIS A 190 -7.55 -28.41 -11.55
C HIS A 190 -6.22 -28.64 -10.83
N GLU A 191 -5.41 -27.62 -10.72
CA GLU A 191 -4.12 -27.66 -10.03
C GLU A 191 -3.83 -26.32 -9.38
N ALA A 192 -3.29 -26.35 -8.16
CA ALA A 192 -2.80 -25.17 -7.46
C ALA A 192 -1.43 -25.45 -6.82
N ARG A 193 -0.52 -24.50 -6.91
CA ARG A 193 0.81 -24.56 -6.33
C ARG A 193 1.18 -23.28 -5.61
N LEU A 194 1.82 -23.41 -4.47
CA LEU A 194 2.61 -22.33 -3.92
C LEU A 194 3.76 -22.01 -4.86
N ALA A 195 4.14 -20.75 -5.00
CA ALA A 195 5.25 -20.36 -5.87
C ALA A 195 6.12 -19.27 -5.20
N ARG A 196 7.31 -19.14 -5.74
CA ARG A 196 8.19 -18.01 -5.43
C ARG A 196 7.66 -16.72 -6.10
N LEU A 197 8.25 -15.59 -5.76
CA LEU A 197 7.88 -14.31 -6.36
C LEU A 197 8.22 -14.24 -7.86
N ASP A 198 9.23 -15.01 -8.28
CA ASP A 198 9.63 -15.20 -9.67
C ASP A 198 8.77 -16.25 -10.42
N GLU A 199 7.63 -16.67 -9.82
CA GLU A 199 6.66 -17.62 -10.36
C GLU A 199 7.19 -19.06 -10.50
N THR A 200 8.36 -19.37 -9.94
CA THR A 200 8.84 -20.75 -9.89
C THR A 200 7.91 -21.60 -9.00
N PRO A 201 7.25 -22.65 -9.56
CA PRO A 201 6.37 -23.51 -8.78
C PRO A 201 7.09 -24.21 -7.63
N ALA A 202 6.41 -24.33 -6.49
CA ALA A 202 6.88 -25.06 -5.32
C ALA A 202 5.90 -26.19 -4.96
N GLU A 203 5.45 -26.28 -3.71
CA GLU A 203 4.58 -27.34 -3.23
C GLU A 203 3.14 -27.22 -3.75
N ALA A 204 2.48 -28.37 -3.89
CA ALA A 204 1.07 -28.40 -4.27
C ALA A 204 0.17 -27.93 -3.13
N LEU A 205 -0.89 -27.24 -3.47
CA LEU A 205 -1.90 -26.75 -2.53
C LEU A 205 -3.18 -27.56 -2.64
N ALA A 206 -3.90 -27.64 -1.54
CA ALA A 206 -5.22 -28.27 -1.51
C ALA A 206 -6.25 -27.39 -2.25
N THR A 207 -7.08 -28.02 -3.05
CA THR A 207 -8.19 -27.40 -3.77
C THR A 207 -9.51 -28.01 -3.31
N ASP A 208 -10.55 -27.20 -3.26
CA ASP A 208 -11.94 -27.62 -3.01
C ASP A 208 -12.84 -26.97 -4.06
N GLY A 209 -13.08 -27.68 -5.15
CA GLY A 209 -13.84 -27.18 -6.30
C GLY A 209 -13.17 -25.98 -6.95
N SER A 210 -13.70 -24.79 -6.71
CA SER A 210 -13.16 -23.51 -7.20
C SER A 210 -12.32 -22.78 -6.16
N ALA A 211 -12.09 -23.35 -4.99
CA ALA A 211 -11.33 -22.73 -3.91
C ALA A 211 -9.93 -23.33 -3.79
N VAL A 212 -8.93 -22.49 -3.54
CA VAL A 212 -7.55 -22.86 -3.22
C VAL A 212 -7.25 -22.43 -1.80
N LEU A 213 -6.91 -23.38 -0.94
CA LEU A 213 -6.65 -23.14 0.47
C LEU A 213 -5.14 -22.95 0.72
N PHE A 214 -4.78 -21.98 1.53
CA PHE A 214 -3.39 -21.70 1.86
C PHE A 214 -3.21 -21.08 3.23
N VAL A 215 -1.96 -21.04 3.69
CA VAL A 215 -1.53 -20.26 4.87
C VAL A 215 -0.49 -19.25 4.42
N ALA A 216 -0.79 -17.98 4.60
CA ALA A 216 0.14 -16.89 4.32
C ALA A 216 1.05 -16.65 5.55
N PRO A 217 2.37 -16.71 5.42
CA PRO A 217 3.29 -16.39 6.52
C PRO A 217 3.13 -14.95 7.00
N ALA A 218 3.51 -14.67 8.24
CA ALA A 218 3.44 -13.33 8.82
C ALA A 218 4.24 -12.31 8.00
N ARG A 219 3.65 -11.15 7.74
CA ARG A 219 4.30 -10.02 7.05
C ARG A 219 4.95 -10.42 5.72
N ALA A 220 4.35 -11.33 4.98
CA ALA A 220 4.91 -11.88 3.76
C ALA A 220 3.93 -11.84 2.59
N THR A 221 4.49 -11.80 1.40
CA THR A 221 3.76 -12.03 0.15
C THR A 221 3.63 -13.53 -0.09
N THR A 222 2.43 -13.96 -0.46
CA THR A 222 2.15 -15.33 -0.90
C THR A 222 1.77 -15.31 -2.37
N THR A 223 2.48 -16.07 -3.18
CA THR A 223 2.22 -16.26 -4.61
C THR A 223 1.69 -17.67 -4.83
N ILE A 224 0.59 -17.78 -5.55
CA ILE A 224 -0.08 -19.05 -5.88
C ILE A 224 -0.31 -19.10 -7.38
N LEU A 225 0.00 -20.23 -7.96
CA LEU A 225 -0.27 -20.57 -9.35
C LEU A 225 -1.48 -21.47 -9.41
N VAL A 226 -2.43 -21.18 -10.29
CA VAL A 226 -3.65 -21.99 -10.50
C VAL A 226 -3.90 -22.24 -11.97
N ARG A 227 -4.42 -23.42 -12.30
CA ARG A 227 -4.92 -23.79 -13.64
C ARG A 227 -6.01 -24.84 -13.59
#